data_98c03af232d75a4c926bc40912c1868f
#
_entry.id   98c03af232d75a4c926bc40912c1868f
#
_cell.length_a   1.000
_cell.length_b   1.000
_cell.length_c   1.000
_cell.angle_alpha   90.00
_cell.angle_beta   90.00
_cell.angle_gamma   90.00
#
_symmetry.space_group_name_H-M   'P 1'
#
loop_
_entity.id
_entity.type
_entity.pdbx_description
1 polymer ?
#
loop_
_entity_poly.entity_id
_entity_poly.type
_entity_poly.pdbx_seq_one_letter_code
_entity_poly.pdbx_strand_id
1 'polypeptide(L)'
;LIDANRGDEIFKDIVAPPTIDILNGQVSRGGNVKVFGYASPSHTIRVYFNDILIREALAGRGGVYSFDIPTGALDFGQYKVRTKQINLDGGKESDFSTARTVIVSKLAVVKADLSGDGKVDIKDWSIFLARWGSKNSLGRAGIDLNGDGKVDIGDFSIFIKTIRKK
;
A
#
# COMPACT_ATOMS: atom_id res chain seq x y z
N LEU A 1 -14.23 -26.73 -45.67
CA LEU A 1 -14.82 -25.50 -45.23
C LEU A 1 -14.48 -25.30 -43.73
N ILE A 2 -13.55 -24.42 -43.46
CA ILE A 2 -13.12 -24.06 -42.09
C ILE A 2 -14.17 -23.03 -41.64
N ASP A 3 -14.88 -23.34 -40.56
CA ASP A 3 -15.86 -22.45 -39.97
C ASP A 3 -15.13 -21.28 -39.29
N ALA A 4 -15.13 -20.13 -39.96
CA ALA A 4 -14.44 -18.92 -39.52
C ALA A 4 -15.11 -18.24 -38.29
N ASN A 5 -16.26 -18.77 -37.82
CA ASN A 5 -17.01 -18.19 -36.71
C ASN A 5 -16.63 -18.74 -35.31
N ARG A 6 -15.71 -19.67 -35.23
CA ARG A 6 -15.35 -20.32 -33.94
C ARG A 6 -14.30 -19.55 -33.12
N GLY A 7 -13.76 -18.46 -33.68
CA GLY A 7 -12.68 -17.69 -33.03
C GLY A 7 -13.16 -16.54 -32.13
N ASP A 8 -14.34 -15.99 -32.40
CA ASP A 8 -14.78 -14.74 -31.74
C ASP A 8 -15.55 -14.94 -30.42
N GLU A 9 -16.04 -16.13 -30.12
CA GLU A 9 -16.81 -16.38 -28.88
C GLU A 9 -15.96 -16.60 -27.65
N ILE A 10 -14.68 -16.95 -27.82
CA ILE A 10 -13.81 -17.33 -26.70
C ILE A 10 -13.35 -16.12 -25.88
N PHE A 11 -13.33 -14.93 -26.45
CA PHE A 11 -12.78 -13.73 -25.81
C PHE A 11 -13.81 -12.80 -25.14
N LYS A 12 -15.09 -12.98 -25.39
CA LYS A 12 -16.14 -12.10 -24.83
C LYS A 12 -16.35 -12.20 -23.33
N ASP A 13 -15.77 -13.20 -22.69
CA ASP A 13 -16.07 -13.54 -21.30
C ASP A 13 -14.89 -13.48 -20.35
N ILE A 14 -13.73 -13.02 -20.80
CA ILE A 14 -12.51 -12.93 -19.96
C ILE A 14 -12.44 -11.54 -19.32
N VAL A 15 -12.52 -11.50 -18.00
CA VAL A 15 -12.23 -10.30 -17.22
C VAL A 15 -10.75 -10.32 -16.83
N ALA A 16 -9.95 -9.41 -17.37
CA ALA A 16 -8.52 -9.34 -17.08
C ALA A 16 -8.28 -9.05 -15.58
N PRO A 17 -7.23 -9.61 -14.96
CA PRO A 17 -6.88 -9.27 -13.59
C PRO A 17 -6.52 -7.79 -13.46
N PRO A 18 -6.87 -7.11 -12.34
CA PRO A 18 -6.41 -5.75 -12.09
C PRO A 18 -4.91 -5.72 -11.77
N THR A 19 -4.26 -4.58 -11.95
CA THR A 19 -2.92 -4.37 -11.41
C THR A 19 -3.00 -4.04 -9.93
N ILE A 20 -1.92 -4.27 -9.18
CA ILE A 20 -1.84 -3.92 -7.76
C ILE A 20 -0.46 -3.37 -7.42
N ASP A 21 -0.46 -2.34 -6.60
CA ASP A 21 0.73 -1.89 -5.90
C ASP A 21 0.39 -1.48 -4.46
N ILE A 22 1.42 -1.36 -3.61
CA ILE A 22 1.27 -1.08 -2.19
C ILE A 22 2.23 0.03 -1.79
N LEU A 23 1.68 1.06 -1.18
CA LEU A 23 2.48 2.04 -0.46
C LEU A 23 2.58 1.61 1.00
N ASN A 24 3.79 1.63 1.57
CA ASN A 24 4.09 1.15 2.92
C ASN A 24 3.82 -0.35 3.10
N GLY A 25 4.60 -1.19 2.41
CA GLY A 25 4.52 -2.65 2.53
C GLY A 25 4.91 -3.20 3.92
N GLN A 26 5.47 -2.36 4.79
CA GLN A 26 5.69 -2.65 6.21
C GLN A 26 4.99 -1.60 7.07
N VAL A 27 4.19 -2.04 8.02
CA VAL A 27 3.34 -1.17 8.84
C VAL A 27 3.24 -1.71 10.26
N SER A 28 3.09 -0.80 11.24
CA SER A 28 2.73 -1.19 12.60
C SER A 28 1.28 -1.60 12.68
N ARG A 29 0.94 -2.51 13.58
CA ARG A 29 -0.45 -2.80 13.91
C ARG A 29 -1.17 -1.51 14.34
N GLY A 30 -2.30 -1.23 13.70
CA GLY A 30 -3.05 0.02 13.89
C GLY A 30 -2.71 1.13 12.88
N GLY A 31 -1.65 0.97 12.09
CA GLY A 31 -1.40 1.84 10.95
C GLY A 31 -2.24 1.48 9.73
N ASN A 32 -2.05 2.22 8.63
CA ASN A 32 -2.77 2.01 7.38
C ASN A 32 -1.83 1.53 6.26
N VAL A 33 -2.31 0.56 5.49
CA VAL A 33 -1.71 0.13 4.23
C VAL A 33 -2.50 0.74 3.08
N LYS A 34 -1.84 1.43 2.17
CA LYS A 34 -2.47 1.91 0.95
C LYS A 34 -2.26 0.90 -0.18
N VAL A 35 -3.37 0.32 -0.65
CA VAL A 35 -3.42 -0.59 -1.81
C VAL A 35 -4.03 0.18 -2.96
N PHE A 36 -3.37 0.19 -4.13
CA PHE A 36 -3.85 0.93 -5.29
C PHE A 36 -3.47 0.23 -6.58
N GLY A 37 -4.06 0.65 -7.68
CA GLY A 37 -3.77 0.09 -9.00
C GLY A 37 -4.77 0.53 -10.07
N TYR A 38 -4.77 -0.24 -11.14
CA TYR A 38 -5.64 -0.03 -12.29
C TYR A 38 -6.51 -1.26 -12.54
N ALA A 39 -7.72 -1.00 -12.95
CA ALA A 39 -8.75 -1.99 -13.28
C ALA A 39 -9.60 -1.47 -14.46
N SER A 40 -10.55 -2.23 -14.90
CA SER A 40 -11.55 -1.74 -15.85
C SER A 40 -12.43 -0.67 -15.18
N PRO A 41 -12.74 0.43 -15.86
CA PRO A 41 -13.59 1.48 -15.32
C PRO A 41 -14.92 0.95 -14.77
N SER A 42 -15.32 1.48 -13.63
CA SER A 42 -16.59 1.13 -12.95
C SER A 42 -16.73 -0.34 -12.52
N HIS A 43 -15.69 -1.16 -12.61
CA HIS A 43 -15.70 -2.51 -12.05
C HIS A 43 -15.53 -2.48 -10.53
N THR A 44 -16.15 -3.45 -9.85
CA THR A 44 -15.93 -3.64 -8.42
C THR A 44 -14.58 -4.29 -8.19
N ILE A 45 -13.76 -3.69 -7.36
CA ILE A 45 -12.45 -4.23 -6.96
C ILE A 45 -12.57 -4.81 -5.55
N ARG A 46 -12.11 -6.05 -5.39
CA ARG A 46 -12.00 -6.74 -4.11
C ARG A 46 -10.56 -6.90 -3.72
N VAL A 47 -10.22 -6.54 -2.47
CA VAL A 47 -8.88 -6.69 -1.90
C VAL A 47 -8.89 -7.84 -0.90
N TYR A 48 -7.92 -8.74 -1.04
CA TYR A 48 -7.77 -9.93 -0.21
C TYR A 48 -6.42 -9.93 0.49
N PHE A 49 -6.41 -10.27 1.79
CA PHE A 49 -5.22 -10.54 2.56
C PHE A 49 -5.25 -12.03 2.95
N ASN A 50 -4.23 -12.80 2.52
CA ASN A 50 -4.18 -14.25 2.68
C ASN A 50 -5.51 -14.92 2.28
N ASP A 51 -6.04 -14.51 1.13
CA ASP A 51 -7.29 -15.02 0.52
C ASP A 51 -8.59 -14.68 1.28
N ILE A 52 -8.50 -13.90 2.37
CA ILE A 52 -9.65 -13.35 3.08
C ILE A 52 -10.01 -12.00 2.47
N LEU A 53 -11.26 -11.83 2.08
CA LEU A 53 -11.78 -10.54 1.58
C LEU A 53 -11.76 -9.50 2.71
N ILE A 54 -11.05 -8.41 2.49
CA ILE A 54 -10.92 -7.31 3.46
C ILE A 54 -11.81 -6.13 3.08
N ARG A 55 -11.85 -5.79 1.79
CA ARG A 55 -12.57 -4.61 1.33
C ARG A 55 -12.95 -4.70 -0.14
N GLU A 56 -14.03 -3.98 -0.50
CA GLU A 56 -14.39 -3.77 -1.90
C GLU A 56 -14.80 -2.32 -2.15
N ALA A 57 -14.61 -1.85 -3.37
CA ALA A 57 -15.08 -0.56 -3.88
C ALA A 57 -15.05 -0.54 -5.40
N LEU A 58 -15.73 0.43 -6.00
CA LEU A 58 -15.72 0.64 -7.45
C LEU A 58 -14.40 1.31 -7.90
N ALA A 59 -13.86 0.86 -9.00
CA ALA A 59 -12.83 1.60 -9.73
C ALA A 59 -13.43 2.89 -10.31
N GLY A 60 -12.64 3.95 -10.30
CA GLY A 60 -13.04 5.22 -10.88
C GLY A 60 -13.27 5.14 -12.40
N ARG A 61 -13.82 6.21 -12.99
CA ARG A 61 -14.06 6.31 -14.44
C ARG A 61 -12.79 6.14 -15.29
N GLY A 62 -11.62 6.47 -14.74
CA GLY A 62 -10.32 6.23 -15.36
C GLY A 62 -9.71 4.87 -15.04
N GLY A 63 -10.44 3.96 -14.40
CA GLY A 63 -9.96 2.65 -13.99
C GLY A 63 -9.03 2.66 -12.77
N VAL A 64 -8.75 3.81 -12.15
CA VAL A 64 -7.91 3.91 -10.97
C VAL A 64 -8.70 3.49 -9.74
N TYR A 65 -8.07 2.71 -8.86
CA TYR A 65 -8.61 2.40 -7.54
C TYR A 65 -7.55 2.62 -6.44
N SER A 66 -8.02 2.92 -5.24
CA SER A 66 -7.18 3.08 -4.05
C SER A 66 -7.97 2.76 -2.80
N PHE A 67 -7.34 2.00 -1.89
CA PHE A 67 -7.88 1.65 -0.58
C PHE A 67 -6.89 2.03 0.50
N ASP A 68 -7.37 2.66 1.56
CA ASP A 68 -6.65 2.77 2.83
C ASP A 68 -7.20 1.69 3.77
N ILE A 69 -6.36 0.68 4.08
CA ILE A 69 -6.74 -0.50 4.85
C ILE A 69 -6.11 -0.40 6.24
N PRO A 70 -6.92 -0.22 7.30
CA PRO A 70 -6.41 -0.20 8.66
C PRO A 70 -5.96 -1.60 9.09
N THR A 71 -4.79 -1.69 9.72
CA THR A 71 -4.20 -2.95 10.16
C THR A 71 -4.49 -3.32 11.61
N GLY A 72 -5.34 -2.55 12.29
CA GLY A 72 -5.65 -2.76 13.72
C GLY A 72 -6.27 -4.12 14.04
N ALA A 73 -7.07 -4.66 13.12
CA ALA A 73 -7.70 -5.98 13.24
C ALA A 73 -6.83 -7.14 12.74
N LEU A 74 -5.67 -6.84 12.13
CA LEU A 74 -4.75 -7.86 11.63
C LEU A 74 -3.77 -8.30 12.73
N ASP A 75 -3.42 -9.57 12.75
CA ASP A 75 -2.36 -10.07 13.59
C ASP A 75 -0.99 -9.67 13.08
N PHE A 76 0.04 -9.83 13.93
CA PHE A 76 1.41 -9.64 13.49
C PHE A 76 1.80 -10.73 12.51
N GLY A 77 2.47 -10.35 11.44
CA GLY A 77 2.90 -11.30 10.44
C GLY A 77 2.96 -10.73 9.03
N GLN A 78 3.19 -11.63 8.11
CA GLN A 78 3.27 -11.33 6.69
C GLN A 78 1.96 -11.71 6.00
N TYR A 79 1.45 -10.82 5.18
CA TYR A 79 0.22 -10.98 4.43
C TYR A 79 0.50 -10.92 2.93
N LYS A 80 -0.03 -11.90 2.22
CA LYS A 80 -0.11 -11.88 0.76
C LYS A 80 -1.34 -11.09 0.34
N VAL A 81 -1.13 -9.96 -0.32
CA VAL A 81 -2.21 -9.08 -0.77
C VAL A 81 -2.43 -9.24 -2.25
N ARG A 82 -3.68 -9.48 -2.63
CA ARG A 82 -4.12 -9.63 -4.03
C ARG A 82 -5.45 -8.94 -4.23
N THR A 83 -5.75 -8.63 -5.49
CA THR A 83 -7.02 -8.02 -5.88
C THR A 83 -7.67 -8.82 -7.01
N LYS A 84 -8.99 -8.73 -7.08
CA LYS A 84 -9.81 -9.17 -8.20
C LYS A 84 -10.70 -8.03 -8.65
N GLN A 85 -11.13 -8.05 -9.90
CA GLN A 85 -12.22 -7.19 -10.35
C GLN A 85 -13.42 -8.02 -10.79
N ILE A 86 -14.60 -7.42 -10.64
CA ILE A 86 -15.88 -8.03 -10.99
C ILE A 86 -16.57 -7.11 -11.96
N ASN A 87 -16.99 -7.67 -13.08
CA ASN A 87 -17.83 -6.97 -14.05
C ASN A 87 -19.26 -6.83 -13.49
N LEU A 88 -19.80 -5.61 -13.46
CA LEU A 88 -21.14 -5.34 -12.97
C LEU A 88 -22.23 -5.94 -13.85
N ASP A 89 -22.00 -6.04 -15.17
CA ASP A 89 -23.01 -6.48 -16.12
C ASP A 89 -23.27 -8.00 -16.11
N GLY A 90 -22.37 -8.79 -15.54
CA GLY A 90 -22.48 -10.25 -15.56
C GLY A 90 -22.02 -10.95 -14.28
N GLY A 91 -21.55 -10.23 -13.28
CA GLY A 91 -21.04 -10.81 -12.03
C GLY A 91 -19.79 -11.67 -12.20
N LYS A 92 -19.14 -11.63 -13.37
CA LYS A 92 -17.93 -12.41 -13.63
C LYS A 92 -16.74 -11.82 -12.91
N GLU A 93 -15.97 -12.68 -12.26
CA GLU A 93 -14.74 -12.32 -11.56
C GLU A 93 -13.52 -12.58 -12.46
N SER A 94 -12.53 -11.71 -12.35
CA SER A 94 -11.21 -11.96 -12.92
C SER A 94 -10.43 -13.00 -12.11
N ASP A 95 -9.32 -13.46 -12.65
CA ASP A 95 -8.26 -14.07 -11.85
C ASP A 95 -7.68 -13.05 -10.86
N PHE A 96 -6.91 -13.55 -9.90
CA PHE A 96 -6.19 -12.67 -8.98
C PHE A 96 -5.08 -11.88 -9.70
N SER A 97 -4.88 -10.65 -9.27
CA SER A 97 -3.68 -9.87 -9.59
C SER A 97 -2.40 -10.59 -9.17
N THR A 98 -1.25 -10.10 -9.61
CA THR A 98 0.03 -10.45 -8.98
C THR A 98 -0.04 -10.18 -7.48
N ALA A 99 0.67 -10.98 -6.68
CA ALA A 99 0.69 -10.78 -5.24
C ALA A 99 1.67 -9.66 -4.85
N ARG A 100 1.30 -8.90 -3.82
CA ARG A 100 2.20 -8.02 -3.07
C ARG A 100 2.26 -8.49 -1.63
N THR A 101 3.34 -8.15 -0.93
CA THR A 101 3.54 -8.51 0.47
C THR A 101 3.37 -7.31 1.37
N VAL A 102 2.61 -7.48 2.45
CA VAL A 102 2.49 -6.55 3.57
C VAL A 102 2.97 -7.23 4.84
N ILE A 103 3.79 -6.53 5.61
CA ILE A 103 4.27 -7.00 6.92
C ILE A 103 3.62 -6.12 7.99
N VAL A 104 2.79 -6.74 8.84
CA VAL A 104 2.25 -6.11 10.05
C VAL A 104 3.16 -6.47 11.21
N SER A 105 3.89 -5.49 11.73
CA SER A 105 4.89 -5.69 12.77
C SER A 105 4.46 -5.11 14.11
N LYS A 106 5.03 -5.66 15.19
CA LYS A 106 4.88 -5.15 16.54
C LYS A 106 5.72 -3.89 16.76
N LEU A 107 6.82 -3.81 16.04
CA LEU A 107 7.63 -2.61 15.97
C LEU A 107 6.84 -1.60 15.13
N ALA A 108 6.51 -0.46 15.72
CA ALA A 108 6.31 0.72 14.92
C ALA A 108 7.43 0.71 13.87
N VAL A 109 7.09 0.87 12.59
CA VAL A 109 8.07 1.41 11.65
C VAL A 109 8.56 2.62 12.37
N VAL A 110 9.80 2.54 12.87
CA VAL A 110 10.31 3.64 13.65
C VAL A 110 10.46 4.72 12.60
N LYS A 111 9.54 5.69 12.59
CA LYS A 111 9.57 6.81 11.63
C LYS A 111 10.96 7.45 11.59
N ALA A 112 11.76 7.21 12.62
CA ALA A 112 13.14 7.64 12.76
C ALA A 112 14.18 6.76 12.03
N ASP A 113 13.80 5.59 11.51
CA ASP A 113 14.64 4.81 10.59
C ASP A 113 14.50 5.40 9.18
N LEU A 114 15.28 6.44 8.93
CA LEU A 114 15.23 7.22 7.69
C LEU A 114 16.08 6.59 6.58
N SER A 115 16.99 5.69 6.94
CA SER A 115 17.82 4.93 6.01
C SER A 115 17.12 3.66 5.52
N GLY A 116 16.12 3.16 6.27
CA GLY A 116 15.37 1.94 5.95
C GLY A 116 16.14 0.66 6.25
N ASP A 117 17.21 0.71 7.06
CA ASP A 117 18.04 -0.46 7.37
C ASP A 117 17.55 -1.26 8.61
N GLY A 118 16.41 -0.84 9.19
CA GLY A 118 15.80 -1.48 10.36
C GLY A 118 16.40 -1.06 11.70
N LYS A 119 17.31 -0.09 11.71
CA LYS A 119 17.93 0.46 12.91
C LYS A 119 17.76 1.98 12.93
N VAL A 120 17.82 2.57 14.11
CA VAL A 120 17.89 4.02 14.25
C VAL A 120 19.26 4.35 14.84
N ASP A 121 20.12 4.88 13.99
CA ASP A 121 21.51 5.16 14.32
C ASP A 121 22.02 6.48 13.71
N ILE A 122 23.35 6.63 13.65
CA ILE A 122 23.99 7.84 13.14
C ILE A 122 23.69 8.12 11.66
N LYS A 123 23.35 7.09 10.86
CA LYS A 123 22.98 7.28 9.46
C LYS A 123 21.65 8.04 9.36
N ASP A 124 20.67 7.61 10.16
CA ASP A 124 19.36 8.26 10.21
C ASP A 124 19.44 9.68 10.74
N TRP A 125 20.30 9.87 11.73
CA TRP A 125 20.64 11.20 12.26
C TRP A 125 21.17 12.12 11.16
N SER A 126 22.10 11.62 10.37
CA SER A 126 22.68 12.38 9.25
C SER A 126 21.62 12.75 8.21
N ILE A 127 20.72 11.81 7.89
CA ILE A 127 19.60 12.04 6.97
C ILE A 127 18.62 13.07 7.55
N PHE A 128 18.29 12.94 8.84
CA PHE A 128 17.41 13.87 9.54
C PHE A 128 17.97 15.30 9.48
N LEU A 129 19.23 15.48 9.84
CA LEU A 129 19.90 16.80 9.81
C LEU A 129 19.97 17.39 8.39
N ALA A 130 20.32 16.57 7.41
CA ALA A 130 20.40 17.01 6.02
C ALA A 130 19.07 17.53 5.48
N ARG A 131 17.95 17.01 5.99
CA ARG A 131 16.59 17.39 5.59
C ARG A 131 15.97 18.47 6.47
N TRP A 132 16.48 18.69 7.67
CA TRP A 132 15.95 19.64 8.66
C TRP A 132 15.77 21.06 8.11
N GLY A 133 16.71 21.55 7.35
CA GLY A 133 16.68 22.87 6.73
C GLY A 133 16.06 22.90 5.32
N SER A 134 15.59 21.78 4.81
CA SER A 134 15.08 21.68 3.44
C SER A 134 13.80 22.50 3.26
N LYS A 135 13.77 23.32 2.21
CA LYS A 135 12.54 24.01 1.77
C LYS A 135 11.64 23.13 0.91
N ASN A 136 12.12 21.94 0.52
CA ASN A 136 11.38 21.00 -0.33
C ASN A 136 10.37 20.19 0.51
N SER A 137 9.10 20.23 0.14
CA SER A 137 8.02 19.52 0.83
C SER A 137 8.23 18.00 0.89
N LEU A 138 8.79 17.38 -0.16
CA LEU A 138 9.07 15.94 -0.19
C LEU A 138 10.20 15.56 0.78
N GLY A 139 11.24 16.41 0.91
CA GLY A 139 12.30 16.19 1.90
C GLY A 139 11.80 16.31 3.34
N ARG A 140 10.87 17.25 3.57
CA ARG A 140 10.27 17.48 4.90
C ARG A 140 9.31 16.37 5.30
N ALA A 141 8.49 15.87 4.39
CA ALA A 141 7.53 14.80 4.67
C ALA A 141 8.19 13.53 5.26
N GLY A 142 9.44 13.24 4.87
CA GLY A 142 10.17 12.08 5.40
C GLY A 142 10.71 12.24 6.81
N ILE A 143 10.76 13.45 7.38
CA ILE A 143 11.27 13.73 8.73
C ILE A 143 10.23 14.39 9.65
N ASP A 144 9.01 14.56 9.18
CA ASP A 144 7.83 14.88 10.00
C ASP A 144 7.41 13.61 10.75
N LEU A 145 8.01 13.40 11.92
CA LEU A 145 7.88 12.16 12.67
C LEU A 145 6.56 12.10 13.48
N ASN A 146 6.00 13.26 13.83
CA ASN A 146 4.71 13.34 14.52
C ASN A 146 3.52 13.41 13.55
N GLY A 147 3.75 13.81 12.29
CA GLY A 147 2.73 13.88 11.24
C GLY A 147 1.84 15.12 11.32
N ASP A 148 2.32 16.21 11.94
CA ASP A 148 1.55 17.45 12.08
C ASP A 148 1.72 18.42 10.87
N GLY A 149 2.52 18.03 9.88
CA GLY A 149 2.79 18.80 8.67
C GLY A 149 3.91 19.82 8.84
N LYS A 150 4.57 19.88 10.00
CA LYS A 150 5.72 20.72 10.30
C LYS A 150 6.94 19.86 10.62
N VAL A 151 8.10 20.43 10.44
CA VAL A 151 9.37 19.82 10.90
C VAL A 151 9.96 20.76 11.92
N ASP A 152 9.88 20.38 13.19
CA ASP A 152 10.31 21.21 14.30
C ASP A 152 10.92 20.39 15.46
N ILE A 153 11.07 21.03 16.60
CA ILE A 153 11.65 20.41 17.80
C ILE A 153 10.84 19.20 18.31
N GLY A 154 9.56 19.09 17.93
CA GLY A 154 8.72 17.94 18.24
C GLY A 154 9.24 16.68 17.57
N ASP A 155 9.56 16.76 16.27
CA ASP A 155 10.13 15.64 15.49
C ASP A 155 11.51 15.26 15.98
N PHE A 156 12.34 16.25 16.25
CA PHE A 156 13.64 16.06 16.85
C PHE A 156 13.55 15.30 18.19
N SER A 157 12.60 15.67 19.04
CA SER A 157 12.38 15.02 20.33
C SER A 157 11.98 13.55 20.17
N ILE A 158 11.14 13.23 19.17
CA ILE A 158 10.77 11.86 18.82
C ILE A 158 12.01 11.10 18.36
N PHE A 159 12.81 11.69 17.47
CA PHE A 159 14.03 11.07 16.96
C PHE A 159 15.00 10.70 18.10
N ILE A 160 15.30 11.64 19.00
CA ILE A 160 16.20 11.42 20.12
C ILE A 160 15.69 10.37 21.11
N LYS A 161 14.38 10.37 21.41
CA LYS A 161 13.75 9.35 22.26
C LYS A 161 13.87 7.95 21.67
N THR A 162 13.89 7.85 20.36
CA THR A 162 13.98 6.57 19.66
C THR A 162 15.39 5.99 19.70
N ILE A 163 16.43 6.81 19.52
CA ILE A 163 17.84 6.39 19.65
C ILE A 163 18.15 5.89 21.08
N ARG A 164 17.54 6.51 22.10
CA ARG A 164 17.81 6.18 23.50
C ARG A 164 17.14 4.92 24.02
N LYS A 165 16.24 4.31 23.25
CA LYS A 165 15.50 3.08 23.65
C LYS A 165 16.23 1.77 23.36
N LYS A 166 17.55 1.81 23.19
CA LYS A 166 18.38 0.58 23.11
C LYS A 166 18.74 0.07 24.48
#